data_a95b3e7c48e6540b92385474e77432a2
#
_entry.id   a95b3e7c48e6540b92385474e77432a2
#
_cell.length_a   1.000
_cell.length_b   1.000
_cell.length_c   1.000
_cell.angle_alpha   90.00
_cell.angle_beta   90.00
_cell.angle_gamma   90.00
#
_symmetry.space_group_name_H-M   'P 1'
#
loop_
_entity.id
_entity.type
_entity.pdbx_description
1 polymer ?
#
loop_
_entity_poly.entity_id
_entity_poly.type
_entity_poly.pdbx_seq_one_letter_code
_entity_poly.pdbx_strand_id
1 'polypeptide(L)'
;MVAEYERTHPEEMKMESLKEEQRKVQVEVKELQIRNHQDHQLLQQIQQVVAQLQGTVSAEQQKTASLERRCQELEYNNQLLQSQNQSMTSQIRSMASQNQSLQTSLSAEQQKTNDLLERIKTLEDTVERLWAISREEIQLSDNILGSGGWGNVKEATFRGRRVAAKCLHEAIVSPHNQDLFAKEMKISARCRHKNLVEFIGAVPDHPAIIVIEMMDCTLRLALTNGRATPNHIHPICINVAQGLVYLHGVQPNPIIHRDVSASNVLLKAVTTGWIAKLSDLGSAQFANIAQTLAPGCVLYAAPEVLQRDSARHQTVKMDVFSFGVLLIEMLTREMPTGTIAELIATIPPLQSRFVPLIQRCTNSNPNNRPSMREVITTLNTIVM
;
A
#
# COMPACT_ATOMS: atom_id res chain seq x y z
N MET A 1 -34.91 34.35 31.29
CA MET A 1 -35.25 33.80 29.94
C MET A 1 -34.21 32.78 29.46
N VAL A 2 -32.92 33.13 29.38
CA VAL A 2 -31.91 32.13 28.92
C VAL A 2 -31.80 30.94 29.86
N ALA A 3 -31.71 31.17 31.20
CA ALA A 3 -31.59 30.09 32.17
C ALA A 3 -32.84 29.20 32.35
N GLU A 4 -33.98 29.65 31.86
CA GLU A 4 -35.26 28.91 31.89
C GLU A 4 -35.44 28.05 30.62
N TYR A 5 -34.89 28.48 29.49
CA TYR A 5 -34.84 27.73 28.26
C TYR A 5 -33.84 26.54 28.37
N GLU A 6 -32.72 26.73 29.06
CA GLU A 6 -31.73 25.67 29.33
C GLU A 6 -32.29 24.55 30.22
N ARG A 7 -33.26 24.83 31.10
CA ARG A 7 -33.92 23.84 31.96
C ARG A 7 -35.02 23.04 31.23
N THR A 8 -35.59 23.57 30.20
CA THR A 8 -36.75 22.96 29.49
C THR A 8 -36.36 22.17 28.24
N HIS A 9 -35.16 22.38 27.71
CA HIS A 9 -34.70 21.75 26.48
C HIS A 9 -33.26 21.19 26.58
N PRO A 10 -32.98 20.28 27.54
CA PRO A 10 -31.64 19.77 27.78
C PRO A 10 -31.06 18.95 26.61
N GLU A 11 -31.93 18.36 25.80
CA GLU A 11 -31.51 17.60 24.62
C GLU A 11 -31.10 18.50 23.46
N GLU A 12 -31.77 19.64 23.27
CA GLU A 12 -31.41 20.62 22.24
C GLU A 12 -30.07 21.30 22.53
N MET A 13 -29.83 21.66 23.79
CA MET A 13 -28.55 22.21 24.25
C MET A 13 -27.40 21.21 24.11
N LYS A 14 -27.67 19.93 24.37
CA LYS A 14 -26.71 18.85 24.16
C LYS A 14 -26.42 18.62 22.68
N MET A 15 -27.44 18.76 21.84
CA MET A 15 -27.32 18.69 20.38
C MET A 15 -26.50 19.86 19.82
N GLU A 16 -26.69 21.06 20.38
CA GLU A 16 -25.98 22.26 19.93
C GLU A 16 -24.51 22.25 20.38
N SER A 17 -24.24 21.77 21.62
CA SER A 17 -22.89 21.51 22.12
C SER A 17 -22.18 20.47 21.26
N LEU A 18 -22.85 19.38 20.89
CA LEU A 18 -22.31 18.34 20.00
C LEU A 18 -22.03 18.86 18.58
N LYS A 19 -22.90 19.75 18.06
CA LYS A 19 -22.67 20.42 16.75
C LYS A 19 -21.47 21.35 16.80
N GLU A 20 -21.26 22.05 17.91
CA GLU A 20 -20.11 22.93 18.10
C GLU A 20 -18.80 22.13 18.24
N GLU A 21 -18.84 21.00 18.98
CA GLU A 21 -17.73 20.07 19.08
C GLU A 21 -17.42 19.41 17.73
N GLN A 22 -18.45 19.04 16.97
CA GLN A 22 -18.31 18.54 15.61
C GLN A 22 -17.68 19.56 14.65
N ARG A 23 -18.02 20.86 14.79
CA ARG A 23 -17.37 21.93 14.03
C ARG A 23 -15.90 22.09 14.40
N LYS A 24 -15.56 22.04 15.70
CA LYS A 24 -14.16 22.10 16.18
C LYS A 24 -13.34 20.94 15.61
N VAL A 25 -13.88 19.72 15.71
CA VAL A 25 -13.23 18.52 15.13
C VAL A 25 -13.09 18.64 13.60
N GLN A 26 -14.08 19.19 12.92
CA GLN A 26 -14.02 19.40 11.47
C GLN A 26 -12.96 20.43 11.05
N VAL A 27 -12.74 21.47 11.88
CA VAL A 27 -11.64 22.44 11.69
C VAL A 27 -10.29 21.77 11.92
N GLU A 28 -10.16 21.01 13.00
CA GLU A 28 -8.93 20.27 13.35
C GLU A 28 -8.55 19.24 12.29
N VAL A 29 -9.54 18.50 11.74
CA VAL A 29 -9.34 17.58 10.61
C VAL A 29 -8.87 18.33 9.35
N LYS A 30 -9.44 19.50 9.06
CA LYS A 30 -8.98 20.33 7.94
C LYS A 30 -7.56 20.85 8.14
N GLU A 31 -7.23 21.27 9.35
CA GLU A 31 -5.87 21.71 9.69
C GLU A 31 -4.85 20.56 9.59
N LEU A 32 -5.23 19.36 10.03
CA LEU A 32 -4.40 18.14 9.85
C LEU A 32 -4.26 17.75 8.38
N GLN A 33 -5.32 17.88 7.58
CA GLN A 33 -5.26 17.66 6.13
C GLN A 33 -4.35 18.66 5.42
N ILE A 34 -4.42 19.95 5.83
CA ILE A 34 -3.53 20.99 5.31
C ILE A 34 -2.08 20.70 5.73
N ARG A 35 -1.85 20.34 6.99
CA ARG A 35 -0.52 19.99 7.52
C ARG A 35 0.04 18.77 6.79
N ASN A 36 -0.75 17.71 6.62
CA ASN A 36 -0.34 16.52 5.87
C ASN A 36 -0.05 16.83 4.39
N HIS A 37 -0.79 17.76 3.79
CA HIS A 37 -0.52 18.23 2.44
C HIS A 37 0.77 19.06 2.36
N GLN A 38 1.02 19.92 3.34
CA GLN A 38 2.27 20.68 3.48
C GLN A 38 3.48 19.78 3.71
N ASP A 39 3.33 18.75 4.57
CA ASP A 39 4.39 17.76 4.83
C ASP A 39 4.70 16.93 3.57
N HIS A 40 3.68 16.60 2.78
CA HIS A 40 3.88 15.91 1.50
C HIS A 40 4.58 16.80 0.46
N GLN A 41 4.22 18.09 0.39
CA GLN A 41 4.92 19.06 -0.46
C GLN A 41 6.36 19.25 -0.01
N LEU A 42 6.61 19.32 1.30
CA LEU A 42 7.94 19.41 1.86
C LEU A 42 8.78 18.15 1.55
N LEU A 43 8.19 16.96 1.68
CA LEU A 43 8.84 15.70 1.30
C LEU A 43 9.21 15.65 -0.20
N GLN A 44 8.34 16.12 -1.06
CA GLN A 44 8.65 16.24 -2.50
C GLN A 44 9.77 17.25 -2.76
N GLN A 45 9.76 18.40 -2.05
CA GLN A 45 10.85 19.36 -2.15
C GLN A 45 12.19 18.81 -1.66
N ILE A 46 12.16 18.08 -0.54
CA ILE A 46 13.36 17.41 0.01
C ILE A 46 13.87 16.32 -0.97
N GLN A 47 12.98 15.49 -1.51
CA GLN A 47 13.37 14.48 -2.51
C GLN A 47 13.99 15.12 -3.77
N GLN A 48 13.45 16.27 -4.19
CA GLN A 48 13.98 17.01 -5.34
C GLN A 48 15.37 17.58 -5.04
N VAL A 49 15.58 18.10 -3.83
CA VAL A 49 16.88 18.57 -3.35
C VAL A 49 17.88 17.42 -3.23
N VAL A 50 17.46 16.28 -2.70
CA VAL A 50 18.31 15.07 -2.59
C VAL A 50 18.71 14.55 -3.97
N ALA A 51 17.78 14.49 -4.92
CA ALA A 51 18.08 14.09 -6.30
C ALA A 51 19.07 15.07 -6.97
N GLN A 52 18.92 16.36 -6.72
CA GLN A 52 19.87 17.39 -7.20
C GLN A 52 21.26 17.24 -6.58
N LEU A 53 21.33 16.99 -5.26
CA LEU A 53 22.57 16.75 -4.54
C LEU A 53 23.26 15.45 -4.98
N GLN A 54 22.50 14.37 -5.21
CA GLN A 54 23.02 13.11 -5.75
C GLN A 54 23.57 13.29 -7.16
N GLY A 55 22.91 14.07 -8.00
CA GLY A 55 23.41 14.45 -9.33
C GLY A 55 24.72 15.24 -9.25
N THR A 56 24.80 16.17 -8.31
CA THR A 56 26.01 16.98 -8.08
C THR A 56 27.18 16.13 -7.55
N VAL A 57 26.89 15.21 -6.62
CA VAL A 57 27.90 14.26 -6.08
C VAL A 57 28.39 13.30 -7.17
N SER A 58 27.49 12.78 -8.02
CA SER A 58 27.86 11.91 -9.14
C SER A 58 28.71 12.64 -10.19
N ALA A 59 28.37 13.90 -10.50
CA ALA A 59 29.17 14.74 -11.40
C ALA A 59 30.56 15.08 -10.80
N GLU A 60 30.65 15.32 -9.48
CA GLU A 60 31.91 15.53 -8.79
C GLU A 60 32.74 14.23 -8.67
N GLN A 61 32.10 13.06 -8.53
CA GLN A 61 32.81 11.77 -8.59
C GLN A 61 33.41 11.50 -9.98
N GLN A 62 32.65 11.82 -11.05
CA GLN A 62 33.19 11.71 -12.41
C GLN A 62 34.34 12.72 -12.65
N LYS A 63 34.22 13.91 -12.09
CA LYS A 63 35.30 14.94 -12.17
C LYS A 63 36.51 14.53 -11.33
N THR A 64 36.30 13.95 -10.16
CA THR A 64 37.34 13.38 -9.30
C THR A 64 38.04 12.22 -10.00
N ALA A 65 37.32 11.30 -10.64
CA ALA A 65 37.90 10.21 -11.42
C ALA A 65 38.68 10.73 -12.66
N SER A 66 38.19 11.81 -13.26
CA SER A 66 38.91 12.51 -14.35
C SER A 66 40.17 13.21 -13.84
N LEU A 67 40.11 13.86 -12.67
CA LEU A 67 41.25 14.46 -11.99
C LEU A 67 42.26 13.41 -11.52
N GLU A 68 41.78 12.26 -11.00
CA GLU A 68 42.67 11.15 -10.62
C GLU A 68 43.41 10.55 -11.82
N ARG A 69 42.75 10.38 -12.98
CA ARG A 69 43.43 9.96 -14.22
C ARG A 69 44.51 11.00 -14.65
N ARG A 70 44.17 12.28 -14.50
CA ARG A 70 45.12 13.37 -14.87
C ARG A 70 46.29 13.45 -13.89
N CYS A 71 46.10 13.17 -12.61
CA CYS A 71 47.17 13.03 -11.63
C CYS A 71 48.09 11.83 -11.96
N GLN A 72 47.49 10.67 -12.34
CA GLN A 72 48.26 9.48 -12.77
C GLN A 72 49.06 9.74 -14.03
N GLU A 73 48.53 10.46 -15.01
CA GLU A 73 49.26 10.89 -16.20
C GLU A 73 50.37 11.87 -15.87
N LEU A 74 50.14 12.81 -14.94
CA LEU A 74 51.15 13.75 -14.48
C LEU A 74 52.25 13.09 -13.66
N GLU A 75 51.90 12.06 -12.87
CA GLU A 75 52.90 11.24 -12.16
C GLU A 75 53.78 10.45 -13.14
N TYR A 76 53.18 9.86 -14.16
CA TYR A 76 53.88 9.15 -15.23
C TYR A 76 54.82 10.15 -16.00
N ASN A 77 54.27 11.29 -16.41
CA ASN A 77 55.05 12.34 -17.05
C ASN A 77 56.13 12.95 -16.13
N ASN A 78 55.84 12.97 -14.82
CA ASN A 78 56.80 13.42 -13.83
C ASN A 78 57.98 12.44 -13.66
N GLN A 79 57.72 11.14 -13.68
CA GLN A 79 58.76 10.09 -13.73
C GLN A 79 59.60 10.22 -15.01
N LEU A 80 58.98 10.62 -16.12
CA LEU A 80 59.65 10.88 -17.39
C LEU A 80 60.41 12.21 -17.37
N LEU A 81 59.89 13.19 -16.63
CA LEU A 81 60.44 14.55 -16.55
C LEU A 81 61.37 14.81 -15.35
N GLN A 82 61.43 13.84 -14.39
CA GLN A 82 62.35 13.96 -13.21
C GLN A 82 63.80 14.19 -13.56
N SER A 83 64.19 13.98 -14.79
CA SER A 83 65.56 14.29 -15.29
C SER A 83 65.74 15.74 -15.71
N GLN A 84 64.64 16.55 -15.69
CA GLN A 84 64.80 17.87 -16.37
C GLN A 84 64.38 19.12 -15.60
N ASN A 85 63.79 19.17 -14.40
CA ASN A 85 63.53 20.48 -13.80
C ASN A 85 63.08 20.59 -12.36
N GLN A 86 63.74 21.29 -11.53
CA GLN A 86 63.42 21.80 -10.21
C GLN A 86 62.17 22.75 -10.22
N SER A 87 61.79 23.30 -11.37
CA SER A 87 60.64 24.22 -11.49
C SER A 87 59.27 23.54 -11.38
N MET A 88 59.18 22.23 -11.62
CA MET A 88 57.89 21.48 -11.53
C MET A 88 57.51 21.12 -10.11
N THR A 89 58.41 21.16 -9.14
CA THR A 89 58.07 20.84 -7.74
C THR A 89 57.08 21.87 -7.13
N SER A 90 57.12 23.11 -7.62
CA SER A 90 56.18 24.15 -7.19
C SER A 90 54.74 23.91 -7.72
N GLN A 91 54.63 23.38 -8.94
CA GLN A 91 53.32 23.03 -9.52
C GLN A 91 52.68 21.81 -8.82
N ILE A 92 53.50 20.82 -8.47
CA ILE A 92 52.98 19.63 -7.72
C ILE A 92 52.47 20.02 -6.33
N ARG A 93 53.14 20.96 -5.63
CA ARG A 93 52.72 21.50 -4.33
C ARG A 93 51.37 22.24 -4.44
N SER A 94 51.19 23.02 -5.50
CA SER A 94 49.93 23.72 -5.78
C SER A 94 48.78 22.73 -6.03
N MET A 95 49.02 21.68 -6.80
CA MET A 95 48.01 20.64 -7.07
C MET A 95 47.69 19.80 -5.84
N ALA A 96 48.64 19.48 -4.98
CA ALA A 96 48.39 18.80 -3.71
C ALA A 96 47.52 19.64 -2.77
N SER A 97 47.74 20.95 -2.72
CA SER A 97 46.88 21.88 -1.97
C SER A 97 45.44 21.95 -2.52
N GLN A 98 45.30 21.93 -3.85
CA GLN A 98 43.97 21.86 -4.49
C GLN A 98 43.25 20.54 -4.22
N ASN A 99 43.95 19.40 -4.26
CA ASN A 99 43.36 18.10 -3.93
C ASN A 99 42.93 18.02 -2.47
N GLN A 100 43.67 18.60 -1.55
CA GLN A 100 43.31 18.66 -0.14
C GLN A 100 42.05 19.54 0.10
N SER A 101 41.96 20.66 -0.64
CA SER A 101 40.78 21.51 -0.65
C SER A 101 39.53 20.79 -1.22
N LEU A 102 39.69 20.04 -2.32
CA LEU A 102 38.61 19.25 -2.94
C LEU A 102 38.13 18.09 -2.06
N GLN A 103 39.10 17.39 -1.41
CA GLN A 103 38.74 16.34 -0.44
C GLN A 103 37.95 16.89 0.76
N THR A 104 38.33 18.07 1.24
CA THR A 104 37.61 18.74 2.34
C THR A 104 36.21 19.15 1.91
N SER A 105 36.05 19.67 0.68
CA SER A 105 34.73 20.00 0.12
C SER A 105 33.84 18.74 -0.07
N LEU A 106 34.41 17.65 -0.57
CA LEU A 106 33.72 16.40 -0.76
C LEU A 106 33.21 15.80 0.57
N SER A 107 34.09 15.83 1.59
CA SER A 107 33.71 15.37 2.94
C SER A 107 32.58 16.21 3.54
N ALA A 108 32.62 17.54 3.34
CA ALA A 108 31.56 18.42 3.82
C ALA A 108 30.23 18.17 3.11
N GLU A 109 30.26 17.87 1.81
CA GLU A 109 29.05 17.58 1.02
C GLU A 109 28.45 16.18 1.35
N GLN A 110 29.33 15.20 1.60
CA GLN A 110 28.92 13.88 2.11
C GLN A 110 28.28 13.98 3.49
N GLN A 111 28.83 14.81 4.38
CA GLN A 111 28.25 15.05 5.70
C GLN A 111 26.86 15.66 5.60
N LYS A 112 26.66 16.69 4.77
CA LYS A 112 25.35 17.29 4.50
C LYS A 112 24.35 16.27 3.93
N THR A 113 24.80 15.40 3.05
CA THR A 113 23.97 14.35 2.46
C THR A 113 23.52 13.35 3.52
N ASN A 114 24.43 12.94 4.40
CA ASN A 114 24.09 12.04 5.51
C ASN A 114 23.12 12.69 6.50
N ASP A 115 23.34 13.96 6.87
CA ASP A 115 22.43 14.70 7.74
C ASP A 115 21.03 14.85 7.14
N LEU A 116 20.94 15.09 5.81
CA LEU A 116 19.68 15.15 5.09
C LEU A 116 18.98 13.76 5.04
N LEU A 117 19.74 12.69 4.82
CA LEU A 117 19.20 11.32 4.83
C LEU A 117 18.65 10.93 6.21
N GLU A 118 19.37 11.29 7.28
CA GLU A 118 18.91 11.06 8.65
C GLU A 118 17.65 11.86 8.97
N ARG A 119 17.58 13.09 8.48
CA ARG A 119 16.41 13.97 8.63
C ARG A 119 15.21 13.45 7.80
N ILE A 120 15.43 12.95 6.59
CA ILE A 120 14.41 12.27 5.79
C ILE A 120 13.90 11.05 6.53
N LYS A 121 14.79 10.20 7.04
CA LYS A 121 14.41 9.01 7.81
C LYS A 121 13.59 9.37 9.05
N THR A 122 13.98 10.42 9.78
CA THR A 122 13.24 10.90 10.95
C THR A 122 11.85 11.42 10.57
N LEU A 123 11.74 12.13 9.44
CA LEU A 123 10.46 12.60 8.91
C LEU A 123 9.60 11.43 8.42
N GLU A 124 10.19 10.46 7.72
CA GLU A 124 9.50 9.24 7.31
C GLU A 124 8.99 8.46 8.52
N ASP A 125 9.81 8.25 9.56
CA ASP A 125 9.40 7.59 10.81
C ASP A 125 8.28 8.36 11.53
N THR A 126 8.29 9.68 11.44
CA THR A 126 7.24 10.53 12.03
C THR A 126 5.93 10.39 11.23
N VAL A 127 6.00 10.48 9.90
CA VAL A 127 4.85 10.26 9.02
C VAL A 127 4.31 8.84 9.14
N GLU A 128 5.20 7.85 9.28
CA GLU A 128 4.84 6.45 9.46
C GLU A 128 4.11 6.17 10.78
N ARG A 129 4.34 6.98 11.81
CA ARG A 129 3.60 6.89 13.08
C ARG A 129 2.25 7.59 13.08
N LEU A 130 1.93 8.39 12.04
CA LEU A 130 0.62 9.05 11.91
C LEU A 130 -0.54 8.06 11.74
N TRP A 131 -0.26 6.80 11.45
CA TRP A 131 -1.29 5.76 11.43
C TRP A 131 -1.66 5.25 12.82
N ALA A 132 -0.80 5.43 13.82
CA ALA A 132 -1.07 4.99 15.18
C ALA A 132 -2.14 5.89 15.81
N ILE A 133 -3.19 5.27 16.32
CA ILE A 133 -4.27 5.93 17.04
C ILE A 133 -4.34 5.40 18.46
N SER A 134 -4.83 6.23 19.39
CA SER A 134 -4.98 5.82 20.79
C SER A 134 -6.19 4.90 20.97
N ARG A 135 -6.09 3.94 21.86
CA ARG A 135 -7.16 2.98 22.18
C ARG A 135 -8.42 3.68 22.67
N GLU A 136 -8.26 4.78 23.41
CA GLU A 136 -9.35 5.58 23.99
C GLU A 136 -10.17 6.31 22.91
N GLU A 137 -9.61 6.52 21.72
CA GLU A 137 -10.31 7.16 20.62
C GLU A 137 -11.31 6.23 19.90
N ILE A 138 -11.27 4.92 20.21
CA ILE A 138 -12.10 3.90 19.57
C ILE A 138 -13.13 3.37 20.56
N GLN A 139 -14.38 3.50 20.22
CA GLN A 139 -15.49 2.88 20.94
C GLN A 139 -15.98 1.67 20.16
N LEU A 140 -15.61 0.48 20.65
CA LEU A 140 -16.07 -0.78 20.05
C LEU A 140 -17.54 -1.04 20.45
N SER A 141 -18.34 -1.51 19.50
CA SER A 141 -19.67 -2.05 19.81
C SER A 141 -19.61 -3.58 19.96
N ASP A 142 -20.69 -4.16 20.46
CA ASP A 142 -20.85 -5.62 20.52
C ASP A 142 -21.26 -6.23 19.18
N ASN A 143 -21.58 -5.40 18.18
CA ASN A 143 -21.98 -5.84 16.85
C ASN A 143 -20.77 -6.40 16.08
N ILE A 144 -20.78 -7.72 15.86
CA ILE A 144 -19.76 -8.42 15.10
C ILE A 144 -20.17 -8.42 13.62
N LEU A 145 -19.34 -7.78 12.79
CA LEU A 145 -19.52 -7.69 11.34
C LEU A 145 -18.98 -8.93 10.61
N GLY A 146 -18.02 -9.61 11.22
CA GLY A 146 -17.40 -10.81 10.67
C GLY A 146 -16.38 -11.42 11.62
N SER A 147 -16.11 -12.72 11.44
CA SER A 147 -15.11 -13.47 12.19
C SER A 147 -14.21 -14.24 11.23
N GLY A 148 -12.92 -14.29 11.49
CA GLY A 148 -11.95 -15.00 10.68
C GLY A 148 -10.76 -15.50 11.49
N GLY A 149 -9.84 -16.21 10.85
CA GLY A 149 -8.65 -16.79 11.50
C GLY A 149 -7.73 -15.77 12.18
N TRP A 150 -7.79 -14.51 11.77
CA TRP A 150 -6.95 -13.43 12.30
C TRP A 150 -7.60 -12.60 13.41
N GLY A 151 -8.91 -12.74 13.60
CA GLY A 151 -9.65 -11.94 14.57
C GLY A 151 -11.09 -11.70 14.20
N ASN A 152 -11.73 -10.85 14.98
CA ASN A 152 -13.11 -10.44 14.78
C ASN A 152 -13.17 -9.01 14.26
N VAL A 153 -14.03 -8.78 13.26
CA VAL A 153 -14.33 -7.43 12.80
C VAL A 153 -15.60 -6.97 13.52
N LYS A 154 -15.47 -5.87 14.26
CA LYS A 154 -16.57 -5.26 15.01
C LYS A 154 -16.94 -3.91 14.42
N GLU A 155 -18.17 -3.52 14.57
CA GLU A 155 -18.56 -2.14 14.39
C GLU A 155 -17.93 -1.29 15.49
N ALA A 156 -17.48 -0.08 15.15
CA ALA A 156 -16.89 0.84 16.09
C ALA A 156 -17.18 2.29 15.73
N THR A 157 -16.93 3.17 16.68
CA THR A 157 -16.92 4.61 16.46
C THR A 157 -15.53 5.17 16.73
N PHE A 158 -15.01 5.91 15.79
CA PHE A 158 -13.74 6.62 15.87
C PHE A 158 -13.98 8.10 15.56
N ARG A 159 -13.70 8.97 16.53
CA ARG A 159 -13.93 10.43 16.41
C ARG A 159 -15.31 10.78 15.84
N GLY A 160 -16.37 10.11 16.32
CA GLY A 160 -17.76 10.32 15.90
C GLY A 160 -18.13 9.71 14.54
N ARG A 161 -17.22 9.04 13.82
CA ARG A 161 -17.47 8.34 12.56
C ARG A 161 -17.63 6.84 12.81
N ARG A 162 -18.64 6.23 12.19
CA ARG A 162 -18.76 4.77 12.16
C ARG A 162 -17.66 4.15 11.31
N VAL A 163 -16.99 3.16 11.86
CA VAL A 163 -15.85 2.46 11.26
C VAL A 163 -15.96 0.97 11.51
N ALA A 164 -15.18 0.17 10.79
CA ALA A 164 -14.97 -1.23 11.10
C ALA A 164 -13.64 -1.39 11.82
N ALA A 165 -13.63 -2.12 12.93
CA ALA A 165 -12.47 -2.39 13.75
C ALA A 165 -12.14 -3.89 13.71
N LYS A 166 -11.04 -4.26 13.04
CA LYS A 166 -10.52 -5.64 13.03
C LYS A 166 -9.68 -5.84 14.28
N CYS A 167 -10.26 -6.50 15.29
CA CYS A 167 -9.61 -6.84 16.54
C CYS A 167 -8.84 -8.15 16.34
N LEU A 168 -7.53 -8.11 16.43
CA LEU A 168 -6.68 -9.28 16.23
C LEU A 168 -6.70 -10.20 17.46
N HIS A 169 -6.54 -11.51 17.24
CA HIS A 169 -6.45 -12.47 18.36
C HIS A 169 -5.15 -12.29 19.14
N GLU A 170 -5.21 -12.50 20.48
CA GLU A 170 -4.07 -12.37 21.40
C GLU A 170 -2.88 -13.29 21.06
N ALA A 171 -3.11 -14.39 20.32
CA ALA A 171 -2.06 -15.34 19.92
C ALA A 171 -0.98 -14.75 18.97
N ILE A 172 -1.13 -13.48 18.53
CA ILE A 172 -0.21 -12.81 17.58
C ILE A 172 0.91 -12.02 18.31
N VAL A 173 1.19 -12.32 19.58
CA VAL A 173 1.96 -11.48 20.51
C VAL A 173 3.49 -11.66 20.47
N SER A 174 4.10 -12.23 19.42
CA SER A 174 5.57 -12.27 19.36
C SER A 174 6.16 -10.92 18.88
N PRO A 175 7.37 -10.52 19.34
CA PRO A 175 8.05 -9.31 18.84
C PRO A 175 8.18 -9.30 17.32
N HIS A 176 8.43 -10.46 16.71
CA HIS A 176 8.48 -10.63 15.27
C HIS A 176 7.15 -10.28 14.58
N ASN A 177 6.02 -10.64 15.19
CA ASN A 177 4.69 -10.32 14.66
C ASN A 177 4.36 -8.82 14.81
N GLN A 178 4.89 -8.15 15.83
CA GLN A 178 4.75 -6.69 16.00
C GLN A 178 5.47 -5.93 14.87
N ASP A 179 6.68 -6.34 14.50
CA ASP A 179 7.42 -5.75 13.38
C ASP A 179 6.69 -5.96 12.05
N LEU A 180 6.12 -7.14 11.85
CA LEU A 180 5.33 -7.45 10.68
C LEU A 180 4.04 -6.62 10.63
N PHE A 181 3.35 -6.51 11.74
CA PHE A 181 2.16 -5.65 11.87
C PHE A 181 2.51 -4.19 11.55
N ALA A 182 3.59 -3.65 12.13
CA ALA A 182 4.02 -2.29 11.84
C ALA A 182 4.34 -2.08 10.35
N LYS A 183 5.03 -3.02 9.70
CA LYS A 183 5.30 -2.96 8.26
C LYS A 183 4.02 -2.98 7.43
N GLU A 184 3.06 -3.81 7.81
CA GLU A 184 1.75 -3.89 7.18
C GLU A 184 0.99 -2.56 7.28
N MET A 185 0.96 -1.97 8.47
CA MET A 185 0.30 -0.68 8.70
C MET A 185 0.96 0.45 7.89
N LYS A 186 2.30 0.42 7.75
CA LYS A 186 3.03 1.35 6.88
C LYS A 186 2.58 1.27 5.42
N ILE A 187 2.40 0.06 4.88
CA ILE A 187 1.89 -0.16 3.52
C ILE A 187 0.46 0.35 3.42
N SER A 188 -0.41 -0.05 4.34
CA SER A 188 -1.83 0.31 4.35
C SER A 188 -2.04 1.82 4.44
N ALA A 189 -1.26 2.51 5.26
CA ALA A 189 -1.33 3.97 5.42
C ALA A 189 -0.93 4.75 4.15
N ARG A 190 -0.06 4.17 3.31
CA ARG A 190 0.40 4.77 2.05
C ARG A 190 -0.55 4.46 0.87
N CYS A 191 -1.35 3.40 0.96
CA CYS A 191 -2.23 2.97 -0.12
C CYS A 191 -3.57 3.70 -0.05
N ARG A 192 -3.76 4.69 -0.91
CA ARG A 192 -5.03 5.44 -1.01
C ARG A 192 -5.56 5.38 -2.44
N HIS A 193 -6.66 4.67 -2.63
CA HIS A 193 -7.33 4.56 -3.91
C HIS A 193 -8.83 4.33 -3.70
N LYS A 194 -9.68 4.84 -4.61
CA LYS A 194 -11.14 4.73 -4.52
C LYS A 194 -11.65 3.28 -4.45
N ASN A 195 -10.89 2.32 -4.99
CA ASN A 195 -11.21 0.89 -5.00
C ASN A 195 -10.33 0.07 -4.04
N LEU A 196 -9.71 0.72 -3.07
CA LEU A 196 -9.13 0.09 -1.88
C LEU A 196 -9.91 0.54 -0.66
N VAL A 197 -10.10 -0.35 0.31
CA VAL A 197 -10.72 0.01 1.59
C VAL A 197 -9.81 1.02 2.29
N GLU A 198 -10.38 2.14 2.71
CA GLU A 198 -9.65 3.19 3.39
C GLU A 198 -9.14 2.69 4.74
N PHE A 199 -7.84 2.66 4.90
CA PHE A 199 -7.19 2.48 6.17
C PHE A 199 -7.23 3.82 6.94
N ILE A 200 -7.78 3.81 8.15
CA ILE A 200 -7.96 5.00 9.00
C ILE A 200 -6.81 5.09 9.99
N GLY A 201 -6.43 3.97 10.59
CA GLY A 201 -5.35 3.88 11.55
C GLY A 201 -5.34 2.53 12.26
N ALA A 202 -4.42 2.36 13.20
CA ALA A 202 -4.37 1.17 14.02
C ALA A 202 -3.91 1.47 15.45
N VAL A 203 -4.41 0.68 16.41
CA VAL A 203 -3.89 0.61 17.77
C VAL A 203 -2.84 -0.48 17.81
N PRO A 204 -1.56 -0.15 18.07
CA PRO A 204 -0.50 -1.15 18.12
C PRO A 204 -0.51 -1.96 19.42
N ASP A 205 -1.17 -1.47 20.46
CA ASP A 205 -1.24 -2.12 21.79
C ASP A 205 -2.14 -3.35 21.74
N HIS A 206 -1.88 -4.29 22.66
CA HIS A 206 -2.64 -5.54 22.70
C HIS A 206 -4.00 -5.44 23.41
N PRO A 207 -5.05 -6.02 22.83
CA PRO A 207 -5.11 -6.62 21.48
C PRO A 207 -5.06 -5.54 20.40
N ALA A 208 -4.22 -5.75 19.38
CA ALA A 208 -4.07 -4.80 18.29
C ALA A 208 -5.37 -4.66 17.49
N ILE A 209 -5.67 -3.43 17.04
CA ILE A 209 -6.91 -3.12 16.33
C ILE A 209 -6.57 -2.37 15.05
N ILE A 210 -7.05 -2.87 13.91
CA ILE A 210 -6.96 -2.16 12.63
C ILE A 210 -8.30 -1.49 12.38
N VAL A 211 -8.28 -0.18 12.14
CA VAL A 211 -9.48 0.63 11.88
C VAL A 211 -9.54 0.98 10.40
N ILE A 212 -10.63 0.61 9.79
CA ILE A 212 -10.91 0.82 8.36
C ILE A 212 -12.28 1.46 8.16
N GLU A 213 -12.53 1.99 6.98
CA GLU A 213 -13.84 2.51 6.63
C GLU A 213 -14.93 1.43 6.74
N MET A 214 -16.14 1.86 7.15
CA MET A 214 -17.29 0.97 7.20
C MET A 214 -17.81 0.66 5.80
N MET A 215 -17.91 -0.63 5.49
CA MET A 215 -18.50 -1.17 4.27
C MET A 215 -19.78 -1.93 4.61
N ASP A 216 -20.64 -2.16 3.61
CA ASP A 216 -21.97 -2.74 3.88
C ASP A 216 -21.96 -4.27 3.91
N CYS A 217 -21.14 -4.93 3.08
CA CYS A 217 -20.96 -6.38 3.11
C CYS A 217 -19.74 -6.81 2.30
N THR A 218 -19.37 -8.09 2.40
CA THR A 218 -18.42 -8.73 1.49
C THR A 218 -19.09 -9.09 0.17
N LEU A 219 -18.32 -9.18 -0.91
CA LEU A 219 -18.82 -9.68 -2.19
C LEU A 219 -19.32 -11.13 -2.05
N ARG A 220 -18.62 -11.96 -1.26
CA ARG A 220 -19.07 -13.33 -0.94
C ARG A 220 -20.51 -13.34 -0.44
N LEU A 221 -20.81 -12.55 0.59
CA LEU A 221 -22.15 -12.46 1.15
C LEU A 221 -23.16 -11.93 0.14
N ALA A 222 -22.79 -10.94 -0.67
CA ALA A 222 -23.68 -10.38 -1.68
C ALA A 222 -23.98 -11.35 -2.83
N LEU A 223 -23.04 -12.23 -3.20
CA LEU A 223 -23.25 -13.30 -4.17
C LEU A 223 -24.19 -14.37 -3.60
N THR A 224 -23.90 -14.86 -2.39
CA THR A 224 -24.66 -15.93 -1.74
C THR A 224 -26.14 -15.56 -1.49
N ASN A 225 -26.39 -14.32 -1.06
CA ASN A 225 -27.77 -13.84 -0.79
C ASN A 225 -28.45 -13.19 -2.00
N GLY A 226 -27.85 -13.25 -3.19
CA GLY A 226 -28.43 -12.76 -4.43
C GLY A 226 -28.46 -11.23 -4.59
N ARG A 227 -27.87 -10.45 -3.66
CA ARG A 227 -27.83 -8.98 -3.73
C ARG A 227 -26.90 -8.48 -4.86
N ALA A 228 -25.83 -9.22 -5.16
CA ALA A 228 -25.01 -8.97 -6.34
C ALA A 228 -25.62 -9.66 -7.56
N THR A 229 -26.41 -8.94 -8.34
CA THR A 229 -27.06 -9.45 -9.57
C THR A 229 -26.05 -9.49 -10.74
N PRO A 230 -26.36 -10.20 -11.86
CA PRO A 230 -25.48 -10.22 -13.05
C PRO A 230 -25.07 -8.84 -13.55
N ASN A 231 -25.95 -7.84 -13.46
CA ASN A 231 -25.66 -6.47 -13.90
C ASN A 231 -24.59 -5.77 -13.03
N HIS A 232 -24.38 -6.25 -11.81
CA HIS A 232 -23.37 -5.71 -10.91
C HIS A 232 -21.96 -6.30 -11.15
N ILE A 233 -21.87 -7.45 -11.84
CA ILE A 233 -20.60 -8.17 -11.99
C ILE A 233 -19.54 -7.31 -12.72
N HIS A 234 -19.91 -6.76 -13.87
CA HIS A 234 -18.97 -5.98 -14.68
C HIS A 234 -18.43 -4.74 -13.94
N PRO A 235 -19.27 -3.87 -13.33
CA PRO A 235 -18.77 -2.74 -12.52
C PRO A 235 -17.88 -3.18 -11.36
N ILE A 236 -18.23 -4.29 -10.67
CA ILE A 236 -17.41 -4.83 -9.58
C ILE A 236 -16.06 -5.30 -10.10
N CYS A 237 -16.01 -6.03 -11.24
CA CYS A 237 -14.76 -6.45 -11.88
C CYS A 237 -13.85 -5.26 -12.20
N ILE A 238 -14.40 -4.20 -12.80
CA ILE A 238 -13.65 -2.98 -13.12
C ILE A 238 -13.09 -2.35 -11.85
N ASN A 239 -13.89 -2.25 -10.78
CA ASN A 239 -13.44 -1.67 -9.52
C ASN A 239 -12.27 -2.47 -8.91
N VAL A 240 -12.40 -3.80 -8.83
CA VAL A 240 -11.34 -4.68 -8.32
C VAL A 240 -10.08 -4.57 -9.16
N ALA A 241 -10.22 -4.61 -10.49
CA ALA A 241 -9.10 -4.48 -11.41
C ALA A 241 -8.40 -3.12 -11.28
N GLN A 242 -9.13 -2.01 -11.08
CA GLN A 242 -8.57 -0.68 -10.82
C GLN A 242 -7.77 -0.64 -9.52
N GLY A 243 -8.27 -1.27 -8.44
CA GLY A 243 -7.54 -1.43 -7.19
C GLY A 243 -6.21 -2.15 -7.38
N LEU A 244 -6.22 -3.27 -8.13
CA LEU A 244 -5.01 -4.03 -8.44
C LEU A 244 -4.04 -3.26 -9.37
N VAL A 245 -4.54 -2.51 -10.36
CA VAL A 245 -3.69 -1.63 -11.18
C VAL A 245 -2.94 -0.62 -10.33
N TYR A 246 -3.62 -0.04 -9.33
CA TYR A 246 -2.98 0.90 -8.42
C TYR A 246 -1.88 0.21 -7.61
N LEU A 247 -2.15 -0.94 -6.97
CA LEU A 247 -1.17 -1.67 -6.17
C LEU A 247 0.05 -2.11 -7.01
N HIS A 248 -0.19 -2.66 -8.18
CA HIS A 248 0.86 -3.11 -9.11
C HIS A 248 1.68 -1.95 -9.70
N GLY A 249 1.16 -0.73 -9.65
CA GLY A 249 1.82 0.48 -10.15
C GLY A 249 2.62 1.25 -9.09
N VAL A 250 2.62 0.82 -7.83
CA VAL A 250 3.37 1.49 -6.75
C VAL A 250 4.87 1.39 -7.00
N GLN A 251 5.56 2.52 -6.88
CA GLN A 251 7.00 2.62 -7.05
C GLN A 251 7.70 2.84 -5.69
N PRO A 252 8.95 2.38 -5.51
CA PRO A 252 9.78 1.60 -6.46
C PRO A 252 9.39 0.11 -6.52
N ASN A 253 8.64 -0.40 -5.53
CA ASN A 253 8.28 -1.80 -5.41
C ASN A 253 6.78 -1.99 -5.56
N PRO A 254 6.31 -2.71 -6.59
CA PRO A 254 4.91 -3.09 -6.72
C PRO A 254 4.42 -3.84 -5.48
N ILE A 255 3.16 -3.56 -5.10
CA ILE A 255 2.50 -4.27 -4.00
C ILE A 255 1.69 -5.42 -4.60
N ILE A 256 1.93 -6.63 -4.11
CA ILE A 256 1.17 -7.83 -4.43
C ILE A 256 0.14 -8.03 -3.33
N HIS A 257 -1.14 -8.15 -3.67
CA HIS A 257 -2.22 -8.33 -2.71
C HIS A 257 -2.21 -9.73 -2.07
N ARG A 258 -1.95 -10.77 -2.85
CA ARG A 258 -1.82 -12.20 -2.49
C ARG A 258 -3.09 -12.89 -1.99
N ASP A 259 -4.13 -12.15 -1.65
CA ASP A 259 -5.39 -12.71 -1.15
C ASP A 259 -6.61 -12.06 -1.83
N VAL A 260 -6.61 -12.06 -3.16
CA VAL A 260 -7.73 -11.59 -3.98
C VAL A 260 -8.81 -12.66 -3.97
N SER A 261 -9.87 -12.45 -3.18
CA SER A 261 -10.99 -13.37 -3.01
C SER A 261 -12.30 -12.60 -2.80
N ALA A 262 -13.45 -13.24 -2.97
CA ALA A 262 -14.74 -12.60 -2.72
C ALA A 262 -14.98 -12.21 -1.26
N SER A 263 -14.25 -12.79 -0.32
CA SER A 263 -14.28 -12.40 1.09
C SER A 263 -13.55 -11.08 1.34
N ASN A 264 -12.52 -10.77 0.54
CA ASN A 264 -11.68 -9.59 0.66
C ASN A 264 -12.08 -8.46 -0.30
N VAL A 265 -13.12 -8.66 -1.11
CA VAL A 265 -13.79 -7.60 -1.84
C VAL A 265 -14.98 -7.12 -1.02
N LEU A 266 -14.92 -5.89 -0.53
CA LEU A 266 -16.00 -5.27 0.23
C LEU A 266 -16.82 -4.36 -0.66
N LEU A 267 -18.12 -4.33 -0.41
CA LEU A 267 -19.11 -3.60 -1.20
C LEU A 267 -19.72 -2.45 -0.39
N LYS A 268 -19.83 -1.31 -1.03
CA LYS A 268 -20.54 -0.14 -0.55
C LYS A 268 -21.76 0.10 -1.44
N ALA A 269 -22.95 0.11 -0.86
CA ALA A 269 -24.18 0.40 -1.57
C ALA A 269 -24.22 1.87 -2.00
N VAL A 270 -24.59 2.10 -3.25
CA VAL A 270 -24.85 3.42 -3.82
C VAL A 270 -26.14 3.37 -4.62
N THR A 271 -26.71 4.51 -4.97
CA THR A 271 -27.96 4.60 -5.72
C THR A 271 -27.98 3.83 -7.04
N THR A 272 -26.79 3.69 -7.68
CA THR A 272 -26.63 3.00 -8.96
C THR A 272 -26.12 1.56 -8.83
N GLY A 273 -26.05 1.00 -7.62
CA GLY A 273 -25.59 -0.38 -7.37
C GLY A 273 -24.50 -0.47 -6.29
N TRP A 274 -23.31 -0.93 -6.65
CA TRP A 274 -22.23 -1.19 -5.71
C TRP A 274 -20.92 -0.53 -6.14
N ILE A 275 -20.21 0.04 -5.16
CA ILE A 275 -18.78 0.31 -5.29
C ILE A 275 -18.04 -0.82 -4.60
N ALA A 276 -17.14 -1.50 -5.35
CA ALA A 276 -16.29 -2.54 -4.80
C ALA A 276 -14.92 -1.98 -4.44
N LYS A 277 -14.41 -2.43 -3.28
CA LYS A 277 -13.10 -2.08 -2.77
C LYS A 277 -12.37 -3.32 -2.28
N LEU A 278 -11.08 -3.44 -2.62
CA LEU A 278 -10.21 -4.46 -2.07
C LEU A 278 -9.85 -4.12 -0.63
N SER A 279 -9.90 -5.11 0.24
CA SER A 279 -9.55 -5.03 1.66
C SER A 279 -8.40 -5.99 1.99
N ASP A 280 -7.86 -5.86 3.20
CA ASP A 280 -6.87 -6.78 3.78
C ASP A 280 -5.54 -6.82 3.01
N LEU A 281 -4.90 -5.65 2.89
CA LEU A 281 -3.56 -5.51 2.30
C LEU A 281 -2.47 -6.21 3.13
N GLY A 282 -2.79 -6.62 4.35
CA GLY A 282 -1.86 -7.23 5.28
C GLY A 282 -1.68 -8.73 5.17
N SER A 283 -2.60 -9.43 4.57
CA SER A 283 -2.48 -10.88 4.32
C SER A 283 -1.21 -11.23 3.55
N ALA A 284 -0.70 -10.29 2.76
CA ALA A 284 0.46 -10.47 1.90
C ALA A 284 1.78 -10.77 2.63
N GLN A 285 2.00 -10.29 3.85
CA GLN A 285 3.23 -10.54 4.62
C GLN A 285 3.06 -11.65 5.66
N PHE A 286 1.87 -11.82 6.21
CA PHE A 286 1.58 -12.87 7.19
C PHE A 286 1.53 -14.28 6.57
N ALA A 287 1.32 -14.43 5.28
CA ALA A 287 1.30 -15.73 4.59
C ALA A 287 2.62 -16.52 4.71
N ASN A 288 3.75 -15.83 4.94
CA ASN A 288 5.05 -16.49 5.18
C ASN A 288 5.19 -17.10 6.59
N ILE A 289 4.30 -16.77 7.53
CA ILE A 289 4.38 -17.20 8.94
C ILE A 289 3.34 -18.29 9.23
N ALA A 290 2.19 -18.21 8.61
CA ALA A 290 1.15 -19.22 8.77
C ALA A 290 1.37 -20.35 7.75
N GLN A 291 1.96 -21.44 8.19
CA GLN A 291 1.91 -22.71 7.46
C GLN A 291 0.48 -23.26 7.32
N THR A 292 -0.51 -22.55 7.83
CA THR A 292 -1.93 -22.81 7.68
C THR A 292 -2.53 -21.73 6.78
N LEU A 293 -2.47 -21.95 5.47
CA LEU A 293 -3.29 -21.22 4.51
C LEU A 293 -4.76 -21.38 4.91
N ALA A 294 -5.47 -20.27 5.13
CA ALA A 294 -6.91 -20.35 5.30
C ALA A 294 -7.53 -21.01 4.05
N PRO A 295 -8.51 -21.93 4.19
CA PRO A 295 -9.07 -22.67 3.05
C PRO A 295 -9.51 -21.79 1.87
N GLY A 296 -9.92 -20.54 2.12
CA GLY A 296 -10.30 -19.58 1.09
C GLY A 296 -9.14 -19.09 0.21
N CYS A 297 -7.96 -18.86 0.79
CA CYS A 297 -6.76 -18.44 0.06
C CYS A 297 -6.29 -19.50 -0.94
N VAL A 298 -6.33 -20.78 -0.57
CA VAL A 298 -5.87 -21.89 -1.42
C VAL A 298 -6.70 -21.97 -2.71
N LEU A 299 -8.00 -21.75 -2.64
CA LEU A 299 -8.90 -21.84 -3.77
C LEU A 299 -8.62 -20.82 -4.88
N TYR A 300 -8.02 -19.69 -4.52
CA TYR A 300 -7.68 -18.62 -5.47
C TYR A 300 -6.18 -18.57 -5.80
N ALA A 301 -5.38 -19.41 -5.13
CA ALA A 301 -3.94 -19.32 -5.22
C ALA A 301 -3.43 -19.75 -6.59
N ALA A 302 -2.51 -18.97 -7.14
CA ALA A 302 -1.80 -19.33 -8.36
C ALA A 302 -0.91 -20.57 -8.14
N PRO A 303 -0.74 -21.45 -9.13
CA PRO A 303 -0.04 -22.73 -8.96
C PRO A 303 1.41 -22.55 -8.52
N GLU A 304 2.08 -21.48 -8.93
CA GLU A 304 3.45 -21.18 -8.52
C GLU A 304 3.59 -20.88 -7.02
N VAL A 305 2.50 -20.45 -6.34
CA VAL A 305 2.50 -20.20 -4.88
C VAL A 305 2.59 -21.49 -4.09
N LEU A 306 2.06 -22.58 -4.63
CA LEU A 306 2.01 -23.90 -3.97
C LEU A 306 3.31 -24.70 -4.12
N GLN A 307 4.29 -24.18 -4.88
CA GLN A 307 5.58 -24.83 -5.08
C GLN A 307 6.55 -24.51 -3.94
N ARG A 308 7.42 -25.47 -3.57
CA ARG A 308 8.36 -25.36 -2.42
C ARG A 308 9.35 -24.16 -2.50
N ASP A 309 9.61 -23.62 -3.71
CA ASP A 309 10.51 -22.48 -3.96
C ASP A 309 9.74 -21.16 -4.24
N SER A 310 8.50 -21.06 -3.76
CA SER A 310 7.57 -19.96 -4.08
C SER A 310 8.08 -18.55 -3.71
N ALA A 311 8.96 -18.44 -2.71
CA ALA A 311 9.47 -17.13 -2.27
C ALA A 311 10.24 -16.37 -3.38
N ARG A 312 10.85 -17.06 -4.33
CA ARG A 312 11.63 -16.47 -5.45
C ARG A 312 10.80 -16.08 -6.66
N HIS A 313 9.53 -16.51 -6.73
CA HIS A 313 8.68 -16.36 -7.92
C HIS A 313 7.45 -15.49 -7.69
N GLN A 314 7.42 -14.75 -6.58
CA GLN A 314 6.27 -13.91 -6.24
C GLN A 314 6.23 -12.66 -7.12
N THR A 315 5.24 -12.57 -7.98
CA THR A 315 5.03 -11.44 -8.88
C THR A 315 3.57 -10.99 -8.84
N VAL A 316 3.30 -9.78 -9.33
CA VAL A 316 1.93 -9.25 -9.50
C VAL A 316 1.03 -10.16 -10.34
N LYS A 317 1.62 -11.11 -11.08
CA LYS A 317 0.85 -12.09 -11.87
C LYS A 317 0.10 -13.11 -11.03
N MET A 318 0.45 -13.26 -9.76
CA MET A 318 -0.32 -14.07 -8.79
C MET A 318 -1.71 -13.48 -8.57
N ASP A 319 -1.80 -12.16 -8.36
CA ASP A 319 -3.08 -11.47 -8.19
C ASP A 319 -3.95 -11.55 -9.46
N VAL A 320 -3.31 -11.58 -10.65
CA VAL A 320 -4.02 -11.75 -11.91
C VAL A 320 -4.69 -13.12 -11.99
N PHE A 321 -4.00 -14.18 -11.53
CA PHE A 321 -4.58 -15.52 -11.45
C PHE A 321 -5.77 -15.53 -10.49
N SER A 322 -5.57 -15.03 -9.28
CA SER A 322 -6.63 -14.94 -8.25
C SER A 322 -7.83 -14.13 -8.73
N PHE A 323 -7.60 -13.04 -9.49
CA PHE A 323 -8.66 -12.27 -10.12
C PHE A 323 -9.45 -13.10 -11.15
N GLY A 324 -8.78 -13.94 -11.94
CA GLY A 324 -9.42 -14.87 -12.87
C GLY A 324 -10.36 -15.85 -12.16
N VAL A 325 -9.90 -16.42 -11.04
CA VAL A 325 -10.71 -17.31 -10.20
C VAL A 325 -11.88 -16.57 -9.54
N LEU A 326 -11.64 -15.36 -9.03
CA LEU A 326 -12.69 -14.49 -8.48
C LEU A 326 -13.77 -14.18 -9.53
N LEU A 327 -13.37 -13.96 -10.79
CA LEU A 327 -14.32 -13.73 -11.88
C LEU A 327 -15.22 -14.95 -12.12
N ILE A 328 -14.67 -16.18 -12.08
CA ILE A 328 -15.48 -17.39 -12.16
C ILE A 328 -16.52 -17.42 -11.04
N GLU A 329 -16.10 -17.21 -9.79
CA GLU A 329 -17.03 -17.18 -8.65
C GLU A 329 -18.12 -16.12 -8.80
N MET A 330 -17.79 -14.92 -9.29
CA MET A 330 -18.79 -13.88 -9.54
C MET A 330 -19.83 -14.31 -10.59
N LEU A 331 -19.41 -15.06 -11.60
CA LEU A 331 -20.29 -15.53 -12.69
C LEU A 331 -21.15 -16.72 -12.29
N THR A 332 -20.60 -17.66 -11.51
CA THR A 332 -21.29 -18.88 -11.05
C THR A 332 -22.04 -18.68 -9.74
N ARG A 333 -21.61 -17.72 -8.90
CA ARG A 333 -22.04 -17.48 -7.51
C ARG A 333 -21.69 -18.62 -6.55
N GLU A 334 -20.85 -19.53 -6.97
CA GLU A 334 -20.41 -20.69 -6.20
C GLU A 334 -18.94 -20.55 -5.81
N MET A 335 -18.58 -21.15 -4.67
CA MET A 335 -17.17 -21.21 -4.25
C MET A 335 -16.36 -21.98 -5.29
N PRO A 336 -15.18 -21.46 -5.69
CA PRO A 336 -14.39 -22.06 -6.76
C PRO A 336 -13.66 -23.32 -6.26
N THR A 337 -14.38 -24.43 -6.11
CA THR A 337 -13.84 -25.74 -5.70
C THR A 337 -13.64 -26.62 -6.92
N GLY A 338 -12.41 -27.03 -7.20
CA GLY A 338 -12.08 -27.85 -8.35
C GLY A 338 -10.97 -27.30 -9.23
N THR A 339 -10.70 -27.93 -10.35
CA THR A 339 -9.75 -27.46 -11.36
C THR A 339 -10.30 -26.26 -12.14
N ILE A 340 -9.41 -25.44 -12.71
CA ILE A 340 -9.83 -24.29 -13.52
C ILE A 340 -10.71 -24.73 -14.72
N ALA A 341 -10.44 -25.90 -15.32
CA ALA A 341 -11.24 -26.41 -16.42
C ALA A 341 -12.66 -26.78 -15.99
N GLU A 342 -12.81 -27.45 -14.87
CA GLU A 342 -14.10 -27.78 -14.27
C GLU A 342 -14.87 -26.51 -13.93
N LEU A 343 -14.22 -25.54 -13.27
CA LEU A 343 -14.82 -24.27 -12.89
C LEU A 343 -15.29 -23.46 -14.13
N ILE A 344 -14.53 -23.42 -15.21
CA ILE A 344 -14.94 -22.76 -16.44
C ILE A 344 -16.19 -23.44 -17.04
N ALA A 345 -16.29 -24.76 -16.95
CA ALA A 345 -17.43 -25.50 -17.46
C ALA A 345 -18.75 -25.20 -16.72
N THR A 346 -18.70 -24.68 -15.48
CA THR A 346 -19.90 -24.27 -14.73
C THR A 346 -20.41 -22.86 -15.07
N ILE A 347 -19.65 -22.09 -15.86
CA ILE A 347 -20.04 -20.72 -16.23
C ILE A 347 -21.30 -20.75 -17.11
N PRO A 348 -22.36 -20.00 -16.73
CA PRO A 348 -23.60 -19.96 -17.51
C PRO A 348 -23.35 -19.51 -18.97
N PRO A 349 -24.01 -20.10 -19.97
CA PRO A 349 -23.80 -19.79 -21.39
C PRO A 349 -23.91 -18.30 -21.75
N LEU A 350 -24.83 -17.58 -21.11
CA LEU A 350 -25.01 -16.12 -21.30
C LEU A 350 -23.78 -15.30 -20.89
N GLN A 351 -22.90 -15.89 -20.08
CA GLN A 351 -21.70 -15.24 -19.54
C GLN A 351 -20.41 -15.81 -20.17
N SER A 352 -20.51 -16.69 -21.16
CA SER A 352 -19.38 -17.36 -21.83
C SER A 352 -18.38 -16.37 -22.47
N ARG A 353 -18.81 -15.15 -22.78
CA ARG A 353 -17.96 -14.05 -23.25
C ARG A 353 -16.80 -13.68 -22.33
N PHE A 354 -16.87 -14.02 -21.03
CA PHE A 354 -15.78 -13.82 -20.06
C PHE A 354 -14.74 -14.95 -20.11
N VAL A 355 -15.06 -16.11 -20.67
CA VAL A 355 -14.20 -17.29 -20.67
C VAL A 355 -12.81 -17.04 -21.27
N PRO A 356 -12.65 -16.34 -22.41
CA PRO A 356 -11.34 -16.06 -22.96
C PRO A 356 -10.44 -15.22 -22.02
N LEU A 357 -11.04 -14.25 -21.31
CA LEU A 357 -10.31 -13.44 -20.32
C LEU A 357 -9.91 -14.30 -19.12
N ILE A 358 -10.81 -15.14 -18.59
CA ILE A 358 -10.54 -16.05 -17.48
C ILE A 358 -9.39 -16.98 -17.84
N GLN A 359 -9.40 -17.63 -19.00
CA GLN A 359 -8.34 -18.53 -19.46
C GLN A 359 -6.97 -17.83 -19.55
N ARG A 360 -6.94 -16.58 -20.00
CA ARG A 360 -5.71 -15.79 -20.01
C ARG A 360 -5.23 -15.46 -18.60
N CYS A 361 -6.13 -15.05 -17.70
CA CYS A 361 -5.78 -14.72 -16.33
C CYS A 361 -5.29 -15.95 -15.53
N THR A 362 -5.91 -17.12 -15.75
CA THR A 362 -5.62 -18.37 -15.02
C THR A 362 -4.60 -19.26 -15.74
N ASN A 363 -3.83 -18.69 -16.70
CA ASN A 363 -2.77 -19.45 -17.37
C ASN A 363 -1.75 -19.98 -16.34
N SER A 364 -1.33 -21.24 -16.50
CA SER A 364 -0.36 -21.87 -15.60
C SER A 364 1.01 -21.18 -15.61
N ASN A 365 1.43 -20.65 -16.77
CA ASN A 365 2.64 -19.84 -16.88
C ASN A 365 2.32 -18.36 -16.55
N PRO A 366 2.90 -17.79 -15.47
CA PRO A 366 2.66 -16.40 -15.06
C PRO A 366 2.97 -15.38 -16.18
N ASN A 367 3.96 -15.65 -17.00
CA ASN A 367 4.38 -14.73 -18.08
C ASN A 367 3.32 -14.57 -19.18
N ASN A 368 2.46 -15.57 -19.35
CA ASN A 368 1.36 -15.53 -20.33
C ASN A 368 0.11 -14.83 -19.81
N ARG A 369 0.05 -14.51 -18.51
CA ARG A 369 -1.08 -13.79 -17.92
C ARG A 369 -1.01 -12.31 -18.31
N PRO A 370 -2.16 -11.66 -18.61
CA PRO A 370 -2.19 -10.24 -18.90
C PRO A 370 -1.75 -9.39 -17.67
N SER A 371 -1.45 -8.12 -17.89
CA SER A 371 -1.42 -7.12 -16.81
C SER A 371 -2.86 -6.75 -16.43
N MET A 372 -3.06 -6.19 -15.22
CA MET A 372 -4.39 -5.71 -14.81
C MET A 372 -4.89 -4.54 -15.67
N ARG A 373 -4.02 -3.77 -16.32
CA ARG A 373 -4.40 -2.74 -17.30
C ARG A 373 -5.02 -3.38 -18.56
N GLU A 374 -4.41 -4.44 -19.08
CA GLU A 374 -4.95 -5.21 -20.22
C GLU A 374 -6.26 -5.92 -19.85
N VAL A 375 -6.40 -6.38 -18.60
CA VAL A 375 -7.66 -6.93 -18.07
C VAL A 375 -8.77 -5.88 -18.14
N ILE A 376 -8.54 -4.66 -17.67
CA ILE A 376 -9.52 -3.55 -17.74
C ILE A 376 -9.88 -3.25 -19.21
N THR A 377 -8.88 -3.17 -20.11
CA THR A 377 -9.14 -2.94 -21.53
C THR A 377 -10.05 -4.02 -22.11
N THR A 378 -9.77 -5.29 -21.79
CA THR A 378 -10.60 -6.41 -22.25
C THR A 378 -12.00 -6.38 -21.64
N LEU A 379 -12.15 -6.09 -20.34
CA LEU A 379 -13.45 -5.96 -19.69
C LEU A 379 -14.31 -4.87 -20.34
N ASN A 380 -13.72 -3.74 -20.72
CA ASN A 380 -14.43 -2.65 -21.38
C ASN A 380 -14.90 -3.02 -22.81
N THR A 381 -14.29 -4.03 -23.45
CA THR A 381 -14.77 -4.54 -24.74
C THR A 381 -15.86 -5.59 -24.59
N ILE A 382 -16.01 -6.20 -23.40
CA ILE A 382 -17.08 -7.14 -23.11
C ILE A 382 -18.35 -6.33 -22.81
N VAL A 383 -19.05 -5.92 -23.86
CA VAL A 383 -20.34 -5.21 -23.72
C VAL A 383 -21.35 -6.15 -23.10
N MET A 384 -22.04 -5.67 -22.06
CA MET A 384 -23.13 -6.40 -21.42
C MET A 384 -24.40 -6.38 -22.25
#